data_cef0a7a87f56696a83437f315c5662f7
#
_entry.id   cef0a7a87f56696a83437f315c5662f7
#
_cell.length_a   1.000
_cell.length_b   1.000
_cell.length_c   1.000
_cell.angle_alpha   90.00
_cell.angle_beta   90.00
_cell.angle_gamma   90.00
#
_symmetry.space_group_name_H-M   'P 1'
#
loop_
_entity.id
_entity.type
_entity.pdbx_description
1 polymer ?
#
loop_
_entity_poly.entity_id
_entity_poly.type
_entity_poly.pdbx_seq_one_letter_code
_entity_poly.pdbx_strand_id
1 'polypeptide(L)'
;MSAIQFGVVIPQGWSYDFHLLDKMHQEEKDEVNAINEYRYSKDIAVAIDKCSSINSIYTYDHFLPYYAPYNEKNFPECFTLLSALAAVTNRVKVGQVVTCNSYRNPALLAKMISTLDIISNGRAELGIGAGWHKEEYIQYGYDFPPALIRIEQLDESISVIKSMWTQKRATFRGKYYSVNGAICNPKPIQKPHPVIMVGGEGERYLLKVVAKHADRYNHPCGSVQVLKRKISIIKEHCTSIGRNYKDIEYSILASCLVRETEEELREVIRLRKKQLHGIQQIKAAESISLVGTPENIRRVINEYIDLGVTHFVLDLIGLNEDTIKIVDSKIIKKL
;
A
#
# COMPACT_ATOMS: atom_id res chain seq x y z
N MET A 1 6.33 23.85 1.88
CA MET A 1 6.19 22.43 2.24
C MET A 1 5.12 21.83 1.34
N SER A 2 5.31 20.60 0.86
CA SER A 2 4.23 19.88 0.14
C SER A 2 3.05 19.71 1.09
N ALA A 3 1.82 19.77 0.56
CA ALA A 3 0.63 19.50 1.37
C ALA A 3 0.67 18.06 1.91
N ILE A 4 0.28 17.86 3.16
CA ILE A 4 0.19 16.51 3.75
C ILE A 4 -0.95 15.76 3.07
N GLN A 5 -0.66 14.52 2.65
CA GLN A 5 -1.59 13.65 1.94
C GLN A 5 -1.91 12.40 2.77
N PHE A 6 -3.17 12.00 2.74
CA PHE A 6 -3.64 10.79 3.40
C PHE A 6 -4.25 9.81 2.40
N GLY A 7 -3.86 8.55 2.52
CA GLY A 7 -4.46 7.43 1.82
C GLY A 7 -5.00 6.41 2.81
N VAL A 8 -5.91 5.57 2.35
CA VAL A 8 -6.52 4.51 3.16
C VAL A 8 -6.42 3.19 2.42
N VAL A 9 -6.06 2.12 3.13
CA VAL A 9 -6.12 0.76 2.59
C VAL A 9 -7.57 0.31 2.60
N ILE A 10 -8.05 -0.15 1.45
CA ILE A 10 -9.42 -0.66 1.30
C ILE A 10 -9.52 -2.05 1.93
N PRO A 11 -10.62 -2.39 2.61
CA PRO A 11 -10.85 -3.74 3.12
C PRO A 11 -10.72 -4.78 2.01
N GLN A 12 -9.85 -5.77 2.22
CA GLN A 12 -9.51 -6.81 1.23
C GLN A 12 -9.41 -8.20 1.87
N GLY A 13 -9.59 -8.31 3.19
CA GLY A 13 -9.44 -9.55 3.93
C GLY A 13 -8.05 -9.78 4.53
N TRP A 14 -7.15 -8.79 4.50
CA TRP A 14 -5.77 -8.92 4.97
C TRP A 14 -5.64 -9.24 6.46
N SER A 15 -6.32 -8.47 7.29
CA SER A 15 -6.27 -8.65 8.74
C SER A 15 -7.58 -8.26 9.43
N TYR A 16 -8.59 -9.12 9.36
CA TYR A 16 -9.89 -8.89 10.01
C TYR A 16 -10.74 -7.75 9.42
N ASP A 17 -10.50 -7.36 8.18
CA ASP A 17 -11.20 -6.25 7.54
C ASP A 17 -12.72 -6.50 7.48
N PHE A 18 -13.14 -7.75 7.27
CA PHE A 18 -14.53 -8.17 7.13
C PHE A 18 -15.16 -8.71 8.41
N HIS A 19 -14.48 -8.62 9.54
CA HIS A 19 -14.99 -9.15 10.81
C HIS A 19 -16.38 -8.64 11.21
N LEU A 20 -16.74 -7.41 10.84
CA LEU A 20 -18.06 -6.87 11.08
C LEU A 20 -19.11 -7.57 10.20
N LEU A 21 -18.76 -7.98 8.97
CA LEU A 21 -19.62 -8.75 8.08
C LEU A 21 -19.79 -10.19 8.56
N ASP A 22 -18.73 -10.84 9.06
CA ASP A 22 -18.79 -12.20 9.60
C ASP A 22 -19.82 -12.34 10.70
N LYS A 23 -20.07 -11.29 11.51
CA LYS A 23 -21.10 -11.30 12.55
C LYS A 23 -22.52 -11.15 12.00
N MET A 24 -22.66 -10.53 10.84
CA MET A 24 -23.98 -10.30 10.21
C MET A 24 -24.42 -11.50 9.36
N HIS A 25 -23.49 -12.34 8.91
CA HIS A 25 -23.71 -13.36 7.89
C HIS A 25 -23.20 -14.76 8.30
N GLN A 26 -23.24 -15.10 9.60
CA GLN A 26 -22.73 -16.38 10.14
C GLN A 26 -23.34 -17.65 9.52
N GLU A 27 -24.43 -17.53 8.77
CA GLU A 27 -25.16 -18.66 8.16
C GLU A 27 -25.20 -18.60 6.61
N GLU A 28 -24.55 -17.62 5.98
CA GLU A 28 -24.57 -17.48 4.52
C GLU A 28 -23.50 -18.35 3.83
N LYS A 29 -23.79 -18.75 2.59
CA LYS A 29 -22.84 -19.50 1.75
C LYS A 29 -21.61 -18.65 1.41
N ASP A 30 -20.46 -19.29 1.25
CA ASP A 30 -19.17 -18.62 0.97
C ASP A 30 -19.21 -17.68 -0.25
N GLU A 31 -19.95 -18.03 -1.30
CA GLU A 31 -20.11 -17.17 -2.49
C GLU A 31 -20.88 -15.88 -2.19
N VAL A 32 -21.90 -15.94 -1.34
CA VAL A 32 -22.69 -14.77 -0.91
C VAL A 32 -21.82 -13.85 -0.05
N ASN A 33 -21.00 -14.43 0.82
CA ASN A 33 -20.04 -13.69 1.62
C ASN A 33 -19.04 -12.95 0.74
N ALA A 34 -18.45 -13.59 -0.28
CA ALA A 34 -17.51 -12.96 -1.21
C ALA A 34 -18.12 -11.78 -1.97
N ILE A 35 -19.39 -11.88 -2.39
CA ILE A 35 -20.12 -10.77 -3.03
C ILE A 35 -20.31 -9.61 -2.05
N ASN A 36 -20.68 -9.90 -0.80
CA ASN A 36 -20.91 -8.87 0.22
C ASN A 36 -19.61 -8.18 0.62
N GLU A 37 -18.50 -8.90 0.73
CA GLU A 37 -17.16 -8.37 0.97
C GLU A 37 -16.73 -7.40 -0.15
N TYR A 38 -16.93 -7.76 -1.42
CA TYR A 38 -16.68 -6.86 -2.53
C TYR A 38 -17.57 -5.61 -2.48
N ARG A 39 -18.86 -5.77 -2.21
CA ARG A 39 -19.79 -4.64 -2.08
C ARG A 39 -19.34 -3.69 -0.98
N TYR A 40 -18.95 -4.24 0.16
CA TYR A 40 -18.41 -3.45 1.27
C TYR A 40 -17.16 -2.67 0.87
N SER A 41 -16.18 -3.32 0.26
CA SER A 41 -14.95 -2.67 -0.23
C SER A 41 -15.27 -1.54 -1.20
N LYS A 42 -16.22 -1.75 -2.12
CA LYS A 42 -16.70 -0.74 -3.06
C LYS A 42 -17.37 0.43 -2.35
N ASP A 43 -18.28 0.17 -1.41
CA ASP A 43 -19.03 1.22 -0.72
C ASP A 43 -18.10 2.08 0.16
N ILE A 44 -17.10 1.47 0.82
CA ILE A 44 -16.03 2.18 1.52
C ILE A 44 -15.22 3.05 0.56
N ALA A 45 -14.81 2.55 -0.62
CA ALA A 45 -14.07 3.34 -1.59
C ALA A 45 -14.88 4.56 -2.08
N VAL A 46 -16.19 4.39 -2.32
CA VAL A 46 -17.11 5.48 -2.70
C VAL A 46 -17.29 6.48 -1.55
N ALA A 47 -17.36 6.03 -0.30
CA ALA A 47 -17.42 6.92 0.87
C ALA A 47 -16.14 7.75 1.01
N ILE A 48 -14.97 7.13 0.83
CA ILE A 48 -13.68 7.82 0.84
C ILE A 48 -13.57 8.82 -0.33
N ASP A 49 -14.07 8.47 -1.51
CA ASP A 49 -14.06 9.37 -2.67
C ASP A 49 -14.83 10.67 -2.44
N LYS A 50 -15.85 10.64 -1.57
CA LYS A 50 -16.62 11.82 -1.13
C LYS A 50 -15.90 12.64 -0.05
N CYS A 51 -14.91 12.08 0.62
CA CYS A 51 -14.19 12.71 1.71
C CYS A 51 -13.00 13.50 1.18
N SER A 52 -13.07 14.84 1.19
CA SER A 52 -12.08 15.72 0.55
C SER A 52 -10.67 15.68 1.18
N SER A 53 -10.54 15.26 2.44
CA SER A 53 -9.26 15.21 3.15
C SER A 53 -8.46 13.93 2.89
N ILE A 54 -9.09 12.86 2.39
CA ILE A 54 -8.41 11.62 2.01
C ILE A 54 -8.12 11.65 0.51
N ASN A 55 -6.86 11.48 0.13
CA ASN A 55 -6.37 11.73 -1.22
C ASN A 55 -6.25 10.47 -2.08
N SER A 56 -6.15 9.30 -1.46
CA SER A 56 -5.87 8.04 -2.17
C SER A 56 -6.44 6.81 -1.47
N ILE A 57 -6.67 5.76 -2.27
CA ILE A 57 -7.01 4.42 -1.80
C ILE A 57 -5.97 3.42 -2.27
N TYR A 58 -5.70 2.41 -1.45
CA TYR A 58 -4.69 1.39 -1.72
C TYR A 58 -5.24 0.00 -1.48
N THR A 59 -4.67 -0.97 -2.22
CA THR A 59 -4.86 -2.41 -2.01
C THR A 59 -3.51 -3.08 -1.73
N TYR A 60 -3.55 -4.21 -1.04
CA TYR A 60 -2.39 -5.10 -0.88
C TYR A 60 -2.26 -6.04 -2.08
N ASP A 61 -1.04 -6.34 -2.49
CA ASP A 61 -0.74 -7.32 -3.54
C ASP A 61 -0.29 -8.64 -2.93
N HIS A 62 -1.23 -9.31 -2.29
CA HIS A 62 -1.09 -10.64 -1.70
C HIS A 62 -2.10 -11.60 -2.32
N PHE A 63 -1.95 -12.90 -2.08
CA PHE A 63 -2.86 -13.95 -2.53
C PHE A 63 -3.62 -14.58 -1.38
N LEU A 64 -3.11 -14.42 -0.16
CA LEU A 64 -3.64 -15.01 1.06
C LEU A 64 -3.78 -13.96 2.15
N PRO A 65 -4.76 -14.07 3.06
CA PRO A 65 -4.77 -13.31 4.29
C PRO A 65 -3.52 -13.59 5.13
N TYR A 66 -3.04 -12.59 5.85
CA TYR A 66 -1.74 -12.69 6.55
C TYR A 66 -1.73 -13.64 7.74
N TYR A 67 -2.85 -13.81 8.44
CA TYR A 67 -2.89 -14.53 9.71
C TYR A 67 -3.67 -15.83 9.63
N ALA A 68 -3.03 -16.97 9.98
CA ALA A 68 -3.74 -18.20 10.34
C ALA A 68 -4.61 -17.97 11.59
N PRO A 69 -5.81 -18.56 11.72
CA PRO A 69 -6.41 -19.57 10.83
C PRO A 69 -7.20 -19.00 9.64
N TYR A 70 -7.03 -17.73 9.30
CA TYR A 70 -7.81 -17.02 8.29
C TYR A 70 -7.24 -17.10 6.88
N ASN A 71 -6.16 -17.86 6.67
CA ASN A 71 -5.52 -18.07 5.38
C ASN A 71 -6.40 -18.79 4.32
N GLU A 72 -7.57 -19.30 4.73
CA GLU A 72 -8.58 -19.87 3.84
C GLU A 72 -9.75 -18.90 3.54
N LYS A 73 -9.69 -17.67 4.10
CA LYS A 73 -10.69 -16.63 3.82
C LYS A 73 -10.43 -15.96 2.47
N ASN A 74 -11.46 -15.30 1.97
CA ASN A 74 -11.38 -14.58 0.71
C ASN A 74 -10.32 -13.48 0.75
N PHE A 75 -9.52 -13.43 -0.31
CA PHE A 75 -8.57 -12.35 -0.56
C PHE A 75 -8.57 -12.01 -2.06
N PRO A 76 -9.31 -10.98 -2.50
CA PRO A 76 -9.41 -10.61 -3.90
C PRO A 76 -8.06 -10.20 -4.49
N GLU A 77 -7.82 -10.59 -5.75
CA GLU A 77 -6.61 -10.21 -6.48
C GLU A 77 -6.54 -8.68 -6.63
N CYS A 78 -5.36 -8.15 -6.36
CA CYS A 78 -5.06 -6.74 -6.20
C CYS A 78 -5.52 -5.86 -7.36
N PHE A 79 -5.06 -6.15 -8.57
CA PHE A 79 -5.33 -5.29 -9.74
C PHE A 79 -6.76 -5.43 -10.27
N THR A 80 -7.33 -6.62 -10.15
CA THR A 80 -8.73 -6.86 -10.50
C THR A 80 -9.65 -6.04 -9.61
N LEU A 81 -9.45 -6.10 -8.29
CA LEU A 81 -10.20 -5.28 -7.34
C LEU A 81 -9.97 -3.79 -7.58
N LEU A 82 -8.70 -3.37 -7.67
CA LEU A 82 -8.35 -1.96 -7.82
C LEU A 82 -8.92 -1.34 -9.10
N SER A 83 -8.98 -2.09 -10.19
CA SER A 83 -9.60 -1.64 -11.45
C SER A 83 -11.10 -1.40 -11.30
N ALA A 84 -11.80 -2.27 -10.58
CA ALA A 84 -13.21 -2.10 -10.26
C ALA A 84 -13.45 -0.87 -9.37
N LEU A 85 -12.60 -0.65 -8.35
CA LEU A 85 -12.68 0.52 -7.46
C LEU A 85 -12.36 1.82 -8.22
N ALA A 86 -11.38 1.80 -9.14
CA ALA A 86 -11.03 2.94 -9.97
C ALA A 86 -12.20 3.39 -10.87
N ALA A 87 -13.01 2.42 -11.36
CA ALA A 87 -14.15 2.70 -12.23
C ALA A 87 -15.36 3.32 -11.49
N VAL A 88 -15.45 3.14 -10.16
CA VAL A 88 -16.56 3.67 -9.35
C VAL A 88 -16.18 4.88 -8.51
N THR A 89 -14.94 5.33 -8.57
CA THR A 89 -14.43 6.54 -7.90
C THR A 89 -13.99 7.58 -8.92
N ASN A 90 -13.98 8.86 -8.53
CA ASN A 90 -13.71 9.96 -9.47
C ASN A 90 -12.54 10.86 -9.05
N ARG A 91 -12.23 10.93 -7.76
CA ARG A 91 -11.29 11.92 -7.19
C ARG A 91 -10.02 11.28 -6.61
N VAL A 92 -10.18 10.23 -5.81
CA VAL A 92 -9.04 9.64 -5.10
C VAL A 92 -8.07 8.96 -6.05
N LYS A 93 -6.78 9.08 -5.77
CA LYS A 93 -5.75 8.28 -6.43
C LYS A 93 -5.93 6.81 -6.07
N VAL A 94 -5.48 5.93 -6.94
CA VAL A 94 -5.63 4.48 -6.79
C VAL A 94 -4.28 3.80 -6.97
N GLY A 95 -3.88 2.98 -6.01
CA GLY A 95 -2.56 2.35 -6.04
C GLY A 95 -2.46 1.08 -5.19
N GLN A 96 -1.28 0.52 -5.14
CA GLN A 96 -0.95 -0.66 -4.35
C GLN A 96 0.05 -0.27 -3.25
N VAL A 97 -0.05 -0.91 -2.08
CA VAL A 97 0.91 -0.72 -0.99
C VAL A 97 1.43 -2.06 -0.46
N VAL A 98 2.39 -2.76 -1.14
CA VAL A 98 2.93 -2.42 -2.46
C VAL A 98 2.89 -3.66 -3.35
N THR A 99 2.87 -3.51 -4.69
CA THR A 99 2.96 -4.62 -5.64
C THR A 99 4.22 -5.46 -5.38
N CYS A 100 4.06 -6.77 -5.33
CA CYS A 100 5.18 -7.70 -5.33
C CYS A 100 5.76 -7.81 -6.75
N ASN A 101 7.00 -7.35 -6.92
CA ASN A 101 7.67 -7.36 -8.24
C ASN A 101 7.73 -8.75 -8.87
N SER A 102 7.84 -9.81 -8.07
CA SER A 102 8.02 -11.17 -8.59
C SER A 102 6.75 -11.81 -9.18
N TYR A 103 5.57 -11.26 -8.88
CA TYR A 103 4.31 -11.89 -9.33
C TYR A 103 3.93 -11.56 -10.77
N ARG A 104 4.58 -10.58 -11.41
CA ARG A 104 4.27 -10.17 -12.78
C ARG A 104 5.53 -9.80 -13.57
N ASN A 105 5.52 -10.12 -14.87
CA ASN A 105 6.53 -9.60 -15.78
C ASN A 105 6.45 -8.06 -15.83
N PRO A 106 7.58 -7.32 -15.75
CA PRO A 106 7.57 -5.86 -15.69
C PRO A 106 6.93 -5.18 -16.92
N ALA A 107 7.03 -5.77 -18.11
CA ALA A 107 6.37 -5.22 -19.28
C ALA A 107 4.83 -5.38 -19.21
N LEU A 108 4.34 -6.49 -18.65
CA LEU A 108 2.93 -6.68 -18.37
C LEU A 108 2.46 -5.68 -17.30
N LEU A 109 3.21 -5.55 -16.19
CA LEU A 109 2.89 -4.61 -15.11
C LEU A 109 2.83 -3.17 -15.63
N ALA A 110 3.75 -2.77 -16.48
CA ALA A 110 3.71 -1.45 -17.14
C ALA A 110 2.40 -1.23 -17.93
N LYS A 111 1.92 -2.25 -18.64
CA LYS A 111 0.64 -2.17 -19.36
C LYS A 111 -0.55 -2.14 -18.40
N MET A 112 -0.52 -2.92 -17.32
CA MET A 112 -1.60 -2.95 -16.32
C MET A 112 -1.77 -1.56 -15.69
N ILE A 113 -0.69 -0.94 -15.21
CA ILE A 113 -0.73 0.40 -14.63
C ILE A 113 -1.14 1.46 -15.67
N SER A 114 -0.64 1.37 -16.92
CA SER A 114 -1.05 2.28 -17.97
C SER A 114 -2.56 2.19 -18.26
N THR A 115 -3.11 0.98 -18.24
CA THR A 115 -4.56 0.76 -18.40
C THR A 115 -5.34 1.29 -17.22
N LEU A 116 -4.86 1.03 -16.00
CA LEU A 116 -5.46 1.56 -14.77
C LEU A 116 -5.46 3.11 -14.76
N ASP A 117 -4.40 3.71 -15.27
CA ASP A 117 -4.30 5.17 -15.39
C ASP A 117 -5.35 5.75 -16.36
N ILE A 118 -5.62 5.05 -17.46
CA ILE A 118 -6.72 5.41 -18.39
C ILE A 118 -8.09 5.22 -17.71
N ILE A 119 -8.34 4.06 -17.07
CA ILE A 119 -9.62 3.77 -16.37
C ILE A 119 -9.90 4.82 -15.32
N SER A 120 -8.87 5.20 -14.57
CA SER A 120 -8.99 6.16 -13.48
C SER A 120 -8.87 7.63 -13.92
N ASN A 121 -8.71 7.93 -15.20
CA ASN A 121 -8.48 9.28 -15.72
C ASN A 121 -7.28 9.99 -15.05
N GLY A 122 -6.12 9.31 -15.05
CA GLY A 122 -4.85 9.89 -14.58
C GLY A 122 -4.67 9.85 -13.04
N ARG A 123 -5.30 8.90 -12.34
CA ARG A 123 -5.22 8.76 -10.87
C ARG A 123 -4.40 7.56 -10.40
N ALA A 124 -3.83 6.74 -11.31
CA ALA A 124 -3.07 5.57 -10.91
C ALA A 124 -1.72 5.93 -10.29
N GLU A 125 -1.32 5.20 -9.26
CA GLU A 125 0.02 5.19 -8.69
C GLU A 125 0.57 3.75 -8.71
N LEU A 126 1.88 3.58 -8.94
CA LEU A 126 2.54 2.28 -8.81
C LEU A 126 3.28 2.22 -7.47
N GLY A 127 2.72 1.52 -6.50
CA GLY A 127 3.48 1.05 -5.36
C GLY A 127 4.16 -0.27 -5.71
N ILE A 128 5.47 -0.42 -5.48
CA ILE A 128 6.22 -1.62 -5.83
C ILE A 128 7.30 -1.95 -4.81
N GLY A 129 7.52 -3.24 -4.55
CA GLY A 129 8.54 -3.75 -3.63
C GLY A 129 9.11 -5.09 -4.10
N ALA A 130 10.17 -5.55 -3.42
CA ALA A 130 10.87 -6.79 -3.81
C ALA A 130 10.14 -8.09 -3.45
N GLY A 131 9.02 -8.01 -2.71
CA GLY A 131 8.34 -9.18 -2.17
C GLY A 131 9.03 -9.78 -0.95
N TRP A 132 8.25 -10.42 -0.07
CA TRP A 132 8.77 -10.95 1.20
C TRP A 132 8.05 -12.21 1.69
N HIS A 133 6.78 -12.44 1.32
CA HIS A 133 5.93 -13.49 1.88
C HIS A 133 6.21 -14.84 1.19
N LYS A 134 7.24 -15.53 1.65
CA LYS A 134 7.75 -16.77 1.07
C LYS A 134 6.67 -17.84 0.84
N GLU A 135 5.68 -17.94 1.72
CA GLU A 135 4.63 -18.93 1.64
C GLU A 135 3.76 -18.76 0.39
N GLU A 136 3.39 -17.52 0.05
CA GLU A 136 2.65 -17.22 -1.18
C GLU A 136 3.44 -17.62 -2.44
N TYR A 137 4.75 -17.33 -2.47
CA TYR A 137 5.59 -17.74 -3.60
C TYR A 137 5.54 -19.25 -3.82
N ILE A 138 5.67 -20.03 -2.73
CA ILE A 138 5.65 -21.49 -2.81
C ILE A 138 4.28 -22.02 -3.25
N GLN A 139 3.20 -21.52 -2.63
CA GLN A 139 1.84 -22.00 -2.90
C GLN A 139 1.37 -21.67 -4.32
N TYR A 140 1.80 -20.53 -4.87
CA TYR A 140 1.42 -20.10 -6.22
C TYR A 140 2.46 -20.42 -7.30
N GLY A 141 3.50 -21.20 -6.95
CA GLY A 141 4.50 -21.70 -7.92
C GLY A 141 5.49 -20.65 -8.40
N TYR A 142 5.72 -19.58 -7.63
CA TYR A 142 6.76 -18.60 -7.92
C TYR A 142 8.09 -18.99 -7.27
N ASP A 143 9.20 -18.72 -7.94
CA ASP A 143 10.52 -18.82 -7.36
C ASP A 143 10.72 -17.79 -6.25
N PHE A 144 11.30 -18.19 -5.12
CA PHE A 144 11.67 -17.30 -4.02
C PHE A 144 13.19 -17.19 -3.87
N PRO A 145 13.86 -16.45 -4.75
CA PRO A 145 15.30 -16.27 -4.67
C PRO A 145 15.70 -15.40 -3.46
N PRO A 146 16.99 -15.41 -3.08
CA PRO A 146 17.52 -14.54 -2.02
C PRO A 146 17.12 -13.09 -2.20
N ALA A 147 16.99 -12.35 -1.07
CA ALA A 147 16.51 -10.96 -1.07
C ALA A 147 17.33 -10.03 -1.99
N LEU A 148 18.66 -10.22 -2.07
CA LEU A 148 19.51 -9.46 -2.99
C LEU A 148 19.05 -9.62 -4.44
N ILE A 149 18.79 -10.85 -4.87
CA ILE A 149 18.35 -11.14 -6.25
C ILE A 149 16.99 -10.49 -6.51
N ARG A 150 16.03 -10.61 -5.59
CA ARG A 150 14.72 -9.95 -5.72
C ARG A 150 14.83 -8.42 -5.81
N ILE A 151 15.79 -7.81 -5.10
CA ILE A 151 16.04 -6.36 -5.17
C ILE A 151 16.72 -5.96 -6.48
N GLU A 152 17.67 -6.76 -7.00
CA GLU A 152 18.26 -6.55 -8.33
C GLU A 152 17.19 -6.68 -9.43
N GLN A 153 16.29 -7.65 -9.32
CA GLN A 153 15.13 -7.78 -10.20
C GLN A 153 14.21 -6.56 -10.12
N LEU A 154 13.95 -6.01 -8.94
CA LEU A 154 13.16 -4.80 -8.76
C LEU A 154 13.81 -3.59 -9.45
N ASP A 155 15.12 -3.41 -9.35
CA ASP A 155 15.86 -2.32 -10.02
C ASP A 155 15.69 -2.37 -11.54
N GLU A 156 15.89 -3.56 -12.15
CA GLU A 156 15.69 -3.74 -13.58
C GLU A 156 14.22 -3.59 -14.00
N SER A 157 13.30 -4.11 -13.19
CA SER A 157 11.86 -4.02 -13.43
C SER A 157 11.39 -2.58 -13.54
N ILE A 158 11.76 -1.71 -12.60
CA ILE A 158 11.40 -0.29 -12.63
C ILE A 158 12.00 0.39 -13.86
N SER A 159 13.22 0.02 -14.28
CA SER A 159 13.83 0.53 -15.49
C SER A 159 13.05 0.14 -16.76
N VAL A 160 12.59 -1.11 -16.85
CA VAL A 160 11.71 -1.59 -17.94
C VAL A 160 10.38 -0.83 -17.92
N ILE A 161 9.75 -0.70 -16.76
CA ILE A 161 8.45 -0.02 -16.59
C ILE A 161 8.55 1.45 -17.06
N LYS A 162 9.55 2.20 -16.60
CA LYS A 162 9.79 3.59 -17.03
C LYS A 162 10.01 3.69 -18.53
N SER A 163 10.81 2.79 -19.11
CA SER A 163 11.05 2.73 -20.56
C SER A 163 9.75 2.47 -21.33
N MET A 164 8.92 1.52 -20.87
CA MET A 164 7.62 1.21 -21.46
C MET A 164 6.67 2.42 -21.46
N TRP A 165 6.67 3.23 -20.40
CA TRP A 165 5.78 4.39 -20.29
C TRP A 165 6.25 5.60 -21.11
N THR A 166 7.56 5.81 -21.23
CA THR A 166 8.12 7.04 -21.79
C THR A 166 8.59 6.91 -23.24
N GLN A 167 9.02 5.72 -23.68
CA GLN A 167 9.54 5.51 -25.03
C GLN A 167 8.46 4.99 -25.99
N LYS A 168 8.55 5.35 -27.27
CA LYS A 168 7.66 4.82 -28.32
C LYS A 168 7.76 3.30 -28.43
N ARG A 169 9.00 2.79 -28.40
CA ARG A 169 9.36 1.37 -28.36
C ARG A 169 10.41 1.17 -27.29
N ALA A 170 10.13 0.39 -26.27
CA ALA A 170 11.04 0.10 -25.19
C ALA A 170 11.97 -1.04 -25.57
N THR A 171 13.26 -0.82 -25.41
CA THR A 171 14.29 -1.88 -25.48
C THR A 171 15.14 -1.82 -24.22
N PHE A 172 15.26 -2.95 -23.54
CA PHE A 172 16.07 -3.10 -22.35
C PHE A 172 16.72 -4.48 -22.36
N ARG A 173 17.98 -4.57 -21.96
CA ARG A 173 18.72 -5.83 -21.78
C ARG A 173 19.40 -5.79 -20.43
N GLY A 174 18.85 -6.52 -19.48
CA GLY A 174 19.40 -6.70 -18.15
C GLY A 174 19.83 -8.13 -17.89
N LYS A 175 20.18 -8.39 -16.65
CA LYS A 175 20.53 -9.73 -16.16
C LYS A 175 19.28 -10.60 -15.98
N TYR A 176 18.17 -10.00 -15.59
CA TYR A 176 16.92 -10.70 -15.22
C TYR A 176 15.80 -10.46 -16.21
N TYR A 177 15.73 -9.28 -16.82
CA TYR A 177 14.67 -8.91 -17.75
C TYR A 177 15.22 -8.43 -19.07
N SER A 178 14.49 -8.75 -20.14
CA SER A 178 14.78 -8.24 -21.48
C SER A 178 13.49 -7.93 -22.21
N VAL A 179 13.43 -6.77 -22.84
CA VAL A 179 12.37 -6.39 -23.79
C VAL A 179 13.00 -5.84 -25.07
N ASN A 180 12.40 -6.11 -26.20
CA ASN A 180 12.94 -5.72 -27.51
C ASN A 180 11.85 -5.03 -28.35
N GLY A 181 11.92 -3.70 -28.46
CA GLY A 181 10.97 -2.89 -29.22
C GLY A 181 9.53 -2.96 -28.67
N ALA A 182 9.36 -3.26 -27.39
CA ALA A 182 8.04 -3.44 -26.77
C ALA A 182 7.21 -2.14 -26.81
N ILE A 183 5.93 -2.27 -27.11
CA ILE A 183 5.00 -1.14 -27.22
C ILE A 183 4.03 -1.17 -26.03
N CYS A 184 3.96 -0.07 -25.29
CA CYS A 184 2.93 0.18 -24.29
C CYS A 184 1.95 1.21 -24.82
N ASN A 185 0.85 0.75 -25.39
CA ASN A 185 -0.30 1.57 -25.78
C ASN A 185 -1.57 0.96 -25.17
N PRO A 186 -2.46 1.81 -24.55
CA PRO A 186 -2.28 3.25 -24.36
C PRO A 186 -1.09 3.58 -23.45
N LYS A 187 -0.50 4.76 -23.64
CA LYS A 187 0.45 5.33 -22.67
C LYS A 187 -0.32 5.86 -21.46
N PRO A 188 0.30 5.96 -20.27
CA PRO A 188 -0.30 6.66 -19.17
C PRO A 188 -0.67 8.11 -19.51
N ILE A 189 -1.77 8.62 -18.93
CA ILE A 189 -2.18 10.03 -19.02
C ILE A 189 -1.17 10.90 -18.29
N GLN A 190 -0.75 10.47 -17.11
CA GLN A 190 0.19 11.20 -16.27
C GLN A 190 1.56 11.37 -16.92
N LYS A 191 2.17 12.55 -16.78
CA LYS A 191 3.49 12.89 -17.36
C LYS A 191 4.45 13.34 -16.24
N PRO A 192 5.71 12.90 -16.28
CA PRO A 192 6.32 12.01 -17.29
C PRO A 192 5.81 10.57 -17.20
N HIS A 193 5.30 10.15 -16.06
CA HIS A 193 4.70 8.82 -15.77
C HIS A 193 3.90 8.85 -14.46
N PRO A 194 3.07 7.85 -14.17
CA PRO A 194 2.46 7.67 -12.85
C PRO A 194 3.52 7.63 -11.74
N VAL A 195 3.16 8.13 -10.54
CA VAL A 195 4.06 8.11 -9.37
C VAL A 195 4.53 6.67 -9.11
N ILE A 196 5.84 6.50 -8.91
CA ILE A 196 6.45 5.24 -8.50
C ILE A 196 6.81 5.33 -7.02
N MET A 197 6.05 4.61 -6.20
CA MET A 197 6.29 4.47 -4.77
C MET A 197 7.02 3.15 -4.50
N VAL A 198 8.28 3.22 -4.07
CA VAL A 198 9.04 2.02 -3.69
C VAL A 198 8.88 1.77 -2.20
N GLY A 199 8.40 0.56 -1.85
CA GLY A 199 8.15 0.15 -0.47
C GLY A 199 9.11 -0.92 0.05
N GLY A 200 9.40 -0.86 1.35
CA GLY A 200 10.15 -1.88 2.08
C GLY A 200 11.19 -1.33 3.08
N GLU A 201 11.90 -2.24 3.76
CA GLU A 201 12.76 -1.89 4.91
C GLU A 201 14.27 -2.05 4.68
N GLY A 202 14.70 -2.75 3.63
CA GLY A 202 16.08 -3.17 3.42
C GLY A 202 17.07 -2.03 3.21
N GLU A 203 17.91 -1.71 4.21
CA GLU A 203 18.83 -0.57 4.18
C GLU A 203 19.95 -0.72 3.14
N ARG A 204 20.54 -1.92 3.05
CA ARG A 204 21.78 -2.12 2.27
C ARG A 204 21.59 -2.03 0.76
N TYR A 205 20.47 -2.53 0.23
CA TYR A 205 20.27 -2.65 -1.21
C TYR A 205 19.01 -1.94 -1.68
N LEU A 206 17.87 -2.09 -0.95
CA LEU A 206 16.61 -1.49 -1.36
C LEU A 206 16.67 0.03 -1.39
N LEU A 207 17.31 0.67 -0.40
CA LEU A 207 17.39 2.14 -0.38
C LEU A 207 18.24 2.70 -1.53
N LYS A 208 19.10 1.90 -2.18
CA LYS A 208 19.74 2.28 -3.44
C LYS A 208 18.73 2.33 -4.59
N VAL A 209 17.82 1.36 -4.65
CA VAL A 209 16.73 1.34 -5.65
C VAL A 209 15.80 2.54 -5.42
N VAL A 210 15.47 2.85 -4.17
CA VAL A 210 14.72 4.06 -3.81
C VAL A 210 15.43 5.31 -4.32
N ALA A 211 16.70 5.50 -3.98
CA ALA A 211 17.48 6.65 -4.42
C ALA A 211 17.57 6.78 -5.95
N LYS A 212 17.62 5.66 -6.68
CA LYS A 212 17.73 5.63 -8.14
C LYS A 212 16.38 5.89 -8.84
N HIS A 213 15.29 5.36 -8.31
CA HIS A 213 14.04 5.25 -9.08
C HIS A 213 12.81 5.90 -8.47
N ALA A 214 12.71 5.98 -7.13
CA ALA A 214 11.46 6.32 -6.49
C ALA A 214 11.09 7.80 -6.61
N ASP A 215 9.82 8.08 -6.89
CA ASP A 215 9.23 9.39 -6.67
C ASP A 215 8.77 9.50 -5.20
N ARG A 216 8.41 8.35 -4.59
CA ARG A 216 8.02 8.26 -3.18
C ARG A 216 8.63 7.01 -2.55
N TYR A 217 9.15 7.12 -1.33
CA TYR A 217 9.57 6.00 -0.50
C TYR A 217 8.50 5.70 0.53
N ASN A 218 7.96 4.47 0.54
CA ASN A 218 7.01 4.02 1.56
C ASN A 218 7.71 3.10 2.57
N HIS A 219 7.68 3.50 3.83
CA HIS A 219 8.18 2.72 4.94
C HIS A 219 7.03 2.13 5.76
N PRO A 220 7.02 0.81 6.04
CA PRO A 220 6.10 0.27 7.04
C PRO A 220 6.37 0.98 8.37
N CYS A 221 5.32 1.43 9.05
CA CYS A 221 5.44 2.25 10.25
C CYS A 221 6.24 1.54 11.34
N GLY A 222 7.29 2.18 11.76
CA GLY A 222 8.15 1.77 12.86
C GLY A 222 8.41 2.96 13.78
N SER A 223 9.55 3.01 14.46
CA SER A 223 9.90 4.21 15.22
C SER A 223 10.36 5.34 14.30
N VAL A 224 10.08 6.58 14.70
CA VAL A 224 10.55 7.80 14.01
C VAL A 224 12.08 7.78 13.83
N GLN A 225 12.81 7.25 14.80
CA GLN A 225 14.28 7.13 14.76
C GLN A 225 14.74 6.18 13.65
N VAL A 226 14.05 5.05 13.45
CA VAL A 226 14.36 4.11 12.34
C VAL A 226 14.16 4.80 11.00
N LEU A 227 13.04 5.50 10.82
CA LEU A 227 12.79 6.23 9.57
C LEU A 227 13.82 7.36 9.35
N LYS A 228 14.18 8.11 10.39
CA LYS A 228 15.21 9.14 10.32
C LYS A 228 16.54 8.58 9.82
N ARG A 229 16.97 7.43 10.33
CA ARG A 229 18.18 6.72 9.85
C ARG A 229 18.06 6.32 8.37
N LYS A 230 16.90 5.77 7.96
CA LYS A 230 16.71 5.37 6.56
C LYS A 230 16.72 6.57 5.61
N ILE A 231 16.14 7.69 6.00
CA ILE A 231 16.20 8.95 5.24
C ILE A 231 17.65 9.41 5.09
N SER A 232 18.50 9.29 6.13
CA SER A 232 19.93 9.62 6.01
C SER A 232 20.62 8.75 4.97
N ILE A 233 20.38 7.43 4.98
CA ILE A 233 20.95 6.49 4.00
C ILE A 233 20.47 6.81 2.57
N ILE A 234 19.20 7.15 2.39
CA ILE A 234 18.67 7.57 1.08
C ILE A 234 19.38 8.84 0.60
N LYS A 235 19.62 9.83 1.48
CA LYS A 235 20.36 11.06 1.14
C LYS A 235 21.78 10.75 0.67
N GLU A 236 22.49 9.87 1.36
CA GLU A 236 23.85 9.43 0.97
C GLU A 236 23.85 8.78 -0.41
N HIS A 237 22.90 7.86 -0.68
CA HIS A 237 22.77 7.24 -1.99
C HIS A 237 22.39 8.24 -3.08
N CYS A 238 21.48 9.17 -2.83
CA CYS A 238 21.15 10.23 -3.78
C CYS A 238 22.38 11.09 -4.12
N THR A 239 23.15 11.48 -3.10
CA THR A 239 24.39 12.25 -3.29
C THR A 239 25.37 11.48 -4.17
N SER A 240 25.55 10.18 -3.95
CA SER A 240 26.48 9.34 -4.71
C SER A 240 26.16 9.23 -6.21
N ILE A 241 24.90 9.45 -6.59
CA ILE A 241 24.43 9.39 -8.00
C ILE A 241 24.05 10.76 -8.55
N GLY A 242 24.31 11.86 -7.84
CA GLY A 242 24.00 13.22 -8.28
C GLY A 242 22.50 13.56 -8.32
N ARG A 243 21.64 12.83 -7.56
CA ARG A 243 20.20 13.11 -7.46
C ARG A 243 19.88 13.98 -6.25
N ASN A 244 18.94 14.90 -6.40
CA ASN A 244 18.41 15.66 -5.27
C ASN A 244 17.46 14.77 -4.45
N TYR A 245 17.80 14.50 -3.18
CA TYR A 245 16.96 13.68 -2.29
C TYR A 245 15.60 14.33 -1.96
N LYS A 246 15.46 15.65 -2.16
CA LYS A 246 14.18 16.37 -1.96
C LYS A 246 13.15 16.06 -3.05
N ASP A 247 13.57 15.42 -4.16
CA ASP A 247 12.66 14.95 -5.20
C ASP A 247 11.98 13.62 -4.81
N ILE A 248 12.30 13.08 -3.63
CA ILE A 248 11.66 11.87 -3.09
C ILE A 248 10.73 12.28 -1.94
N GLU A 249 9.44 12.01 -2.10
CA GLU A 249 8.48 12.09 -1.00
C GLU A 249 8.67 10.95 0.00
N TYR A 250 8.50 11.23 1.28
CA TYR A 250 8.51 10.22 2.32
C TYR A 250 7.10 9.86 2.75
N SER A 251 6.81 8.56 2.77
CA SER A 251 5.53 7.96 3.08
C SER A 251 5.67 6.90 4.16
N ILE A 252 4.64 6.75 4.99
CA ILE A 252 4.52 5.60 5.90
C ILE A 252 3.24 4.83 5.62
N LEU A 253 3.29 3.49 5.79
CA LEU A 253 2.13 2.63 5.93
C LEU A 253 1.95 2.33 7.42
N ALA A 254 0.81 2.70 7.99
CA ALA A 254 0.54 2.52 9.41
C ALA A 254 -0.80 1.81 9.63
N SER A 255 -0.79 0.67 10.32
CA SER A 255 -2.01 0.11 10.88
C SER A 255 -2.52 1.06 11.97
N CYS A 256 -3.81 1.39 11.92
CA CYS A 256 -4.38 2.43 12.76
C CYS A 256 -5.66 1.94 13.44
N LEU A 257 -5.67 1.96 14.77
CA LEU A 257 -6.86 1.72 15.60
C LEU A 257 -7.22 3.01 16.33
N VAL A 258 -8.25 3.68 15.85
CA VAL A 258 -8.76 4.92 16.45
C VAL A 258 -10.15 4.71 17.03
N ARG A 259 -10.39 5.25 18.23
CA ARG A 259 -11.72 5.39 18.84
C ARG A 259 -11.83 6.76 19.50
N GLU A 260 -13.05 7.26 19.64
CA GLU A 260 -13.26 8.60 20.20
C GLU A 260 -12.82 8.72 21.65
N THR A 261 -13.00 7.64 22.42
CA THR A 261 -12.69 7.59 23.85
C THR A 261 -11.73 6.45 24.19
N GLU A 262 -11.01 6.61 25.30
CA GLU A 262 -10.15 5.56 25.85
C GLU A 262 -10.94 4.32 26.30
N GLU A 263 -12.22 4.49 26.66
CA GLU A 263 -13.10 3.41 27.07
C GLU A 263 -13.48 2.53 25.88
N GLU A 264 -13.93 3.14 24.77
CA GLU A 264 -14.21 2.43 23.53
C GLU A 264 -12.95 1.73 23.00
N LEU A 265 -11.80 2.38 23.08
CA LEU A 265 -10.52 1.80 22.67
C LEU A 265 -10.19 0.55 23.47
N ARG A 266 -10.29 0.62 24.80
CA ARG A 266 -10.05 -0.54 25.69
C ARG A 266 -10.99 -1.70 25.40
N GLU A 267 -12.25 -1.43 25.14
CA GLU A 267 -13.24 -2.46 24.81
C GLU A 267 -12.90 -3.15 23.49
N VAL A 268 -12.58 -2.40 22.43
CA VAL A 268 -12.18 -2.98 21.14
C VAL A 268 -10.92 -3.84 21.26
N ILE A 269 -9.91 -3.36 21.99
CA ILE A 269 -8.69 -4.13 22.24
C ILE A 269 -9.02 -5.42 23.00
N ARG A 270 -9.89 -5.36 24.01
CA ARG A 270 -10.33 -6.52 24.79
C ARG A 270 -11.04 -7.55 23.93
N LEU A 271 -11.96 -7.12 23.07
CA LEU A 271 -12.69 -7.98 22.15
C LEU A 271 -11.74 -8.62 21.15
N ARG A 272 -10.82 -7.84 20.56
CA ARG A 272 -9.82 -8.32 19.62
C ARG A 272 -8.93 -9.39 20.25
N LYS A 273 -8.43 -9.18 21.48
CA LYS A 273 -7.62 -10.18 22.21
C LYS A 273 -8.37 -11.49 22.46
N LYS A 274 -9.68 -11.44 22.70
CA LYS A 274 -10.51 -12.64 22.86
C LYS A 274 -10.69 -13.45 21.57
N GLN A 275 -10.66 -12.79 20.44
CA GLN A 275 -10.84 -13.40 19.11
C GLN A 275 -9.54 -13.98 18.56
N LEU A 276 -8.41 -13.47 19.03
CA LEU A 276 -7.08 -13.88 18.61
C LEU A 276 -6.61 -15.06 19.45
N HIS A 277 -6.63 -16.26 18.88
CA HIS A 277 -6.09 -17.46 19.49
C HIS A 277 -4.71 -17.76 18.91
N GLY A 278 -3.66 -17.61 19.73
CA GLY A 278 -2.28 -17.97 19.37
C GLY A 278 -1.27 -16.82 19.44
N ILE A 279 0.01 -17.20 19.58
CA ILE A 279 1.13 -16.25 19.84
C ILE A 279 1.34 -15.26 18.67
N GLN A 280 1.17 -15.71 17.42
CA GLN A 280 1.36 -14.84 16.26
C GLN A 280 0.26 -13.77 16.15
N GLN A 281 -0.96 -14.12 16.51
CA GLN A 281 -2.11 -13.23 16.50
C GLN A 281 -2.07 -12.20 17.63
N ILE A 282 -1.54 -12.59 18.80
CA ILE A 282 -1.31 -11.65 19.91
C ILE A 282 -0.25 -10.63 19.50
N LYS A 283 0.87 -11.07 18.92
CA LYS A 283 1.91 -10.17 18.40
C LYS A 283 1.37 -9.21 17.34
N ALA A 284 0.47 -9.68 16.46
CA ALA A 284 -0.18 -8.83 15.47
C ALA A 284 -1.10 -7.78 16.08
N ALA A 285 -1.82 -8.11 17.14
CA ALA A 285 -2.63 -7.14 17.89
C ALA A 285 -1.77 -6.07 18.61
N GLU A 286 -0.57 -6.45 19.01
CA GLU A 286 0.41 -5.57 19.66
C GLU A 286 1.24 -4.74 18.68
N SER A 287 1.24 -5.13 17.38
CA SER A 287 2.02 -4.45 16.33
C SER A 287 1.27 -3.31 15.63
N ILE A 288 0.12 -2.88 16.16
CA ILE A 288 -0.62 -1.74 15.59
C ILE A 288 0.20 -0.47 15.80
N SER A 289 0.51 0.20 14.69
CA SER A 289 1.45 1.32 14.69
C SER A 289 0.88 2.60 15.29
N LEU A 290 -0.41 2.84 15.07
CA LEU A 290 -1.13 4.00 15.58
C LEU A 290 -2.33 3.53 16.39
N VAL A 291 -2.28 3.65 17.72
CA VAL A 291 -3.36 3.24 18.62
C VAL A 291 -3.70 4.41 19.53
N GLY A 292 -4.96 4.80 19.60
CA GLY A 292 -5.36 5.85 20.54
C GLY A 292 -6.62 6.59 20.17
N THR A 293 -6.86 7.65 20.93
CA THR A 293 -7.84 8.68 20.58
C THR A 293 -7.32 9.55 19.42
N PRO A 294 -8.17 10.31 18.75
CA PRO A 294 -7.73 11.22 17.67
C PRO A 294 -6.59 12.15 18.09
N GLU A 295 -6.55 12.61 19.33
CA GLU A 295 -5.48 13.47 19.85
C GLU A 295 -4.15 12.72 19.92
N ASN A 296 -4.16 11.51 20.47
CA ASN A 296 -2.96 10.66 20.55
C ASN A 296 -2.38 10.37 19.18
N ILE A 297 -3.26 10.05 18.20
CA ILE A 297 -2.84 9.75 16.84
C ILE A 297 -2.27 11.00 16.15
N ARG A 298 -2.90 12.19 16.30
CA ARG A 298 -2.34 13.44 15.75
C ARG A 298 -0.95 13.72 16.29
N ARG A 299 -0.71 13.52 17.60
CA ARG A 299 0.61 13.74 18.20
C ARG A 299 1.68 12.88 17.51
N VAL A 300 1.40 11.60 17.29
CA VAL A 300 2.35 10.70 16.61
C VAL A 300 2.53 11.07 15.14
N ILE A 301 1.45 11.42 14.43
CA ILE A 301 1.53 11.88 13.04
C ILE A 301 2.41 13.13 12.93
N ASN A 302 2.29 14.09 13.85
CA ASN A 302 3.12 15.30 13.85
C ASN A 302 4.61 14.99 14.01
N GLU A 303 4.99 13.97 14.82
CA GLU A 303 6.40 13.54 14.93
C GLU A 303 6.96 13.08 13.57
N TYR A 304 6.15 12.41 12.74
CA TYR A 304 6.55 12.03 11.38
C TYR A 304 6.55 13.24 10.42
N ILE A 305 5.62 14.16 10.54
CA ILE A 305 5.58 15.41 9.74
C ILE A 305 6.83 16.24 10.01
N ASP A 306 7.25 16.37 11.26
CA ASP A 306 8.47 17.07 11.67
C ASP A 306 9.74 16.42 11.08
N LEU A 307 9.71 15.13 10.84
CA LEU A 307 10.78 14.40 10.15
C LEU A 307 10.78 14.62 8.62
N GLY A 308 9.71 15.17 8.06
CA GLY A 308 9.53 15.42 6.63
C GLY A 308 8.66 14.39 5.90
N VAL A 309 7.90 13.57 6.61
CA VAL A 309 6.87 12.70 6.00
C VAL A 309 5.71 13.57 5.53
N THR A 310 5.32 13.38 4.27
CA THR A 310 4.24 14.14 3.64
C THR A 310 3.08 13.26 3.16
N HIS A 311 3.24 11.93 3.25
CA HIS A 311 2.22 10.99 2.79
C HIS A 311 2.01 9.88 3.83
N PHE A 312 0.75 9.68 4.23
CA PHE A 312 0.33 8.70 5.25
C PHE A 312 -0.66 7.72 4.64
N VAL A 313 -0.33 6.44 4.57
CA VAL A 313 -1.26 5.37 4.21
C VAL A 313 -1.74 4.71 5.49
N LEU A 314 -3.02 4.81 5.78
CA LEU A 314 -3.63 4.26 6.98
C LEU A 314 -4.35 2.94 6.65
N ASP A 315 -3.93 1.87 7.29
CA ASP A 315 -4.66 0.60 7.35
C ASP A 315 -5.57 0.64 8.58
N LEU A 316 -6.82 1.06 8.36
CA LEU A 316 -7.77 1.38 9.44
C LEU A 316 -8.46 0.12 9.94
N ILE A 317 -8.18 -0.25 11.18
CA ILE A 317 -8.78 -1.41 11.83
C ILE A 317 -10.25 -1.12 12.17
N GLY A 318 -11.15 -1.94 11.61
CA GLY A 318 -12.60 -1.75 11.71
C GLY A 318 -13.06 -0.55 10.89
N LEU A 319 -12.50 -0.40 9.70
CA LEU A 319 -12.85 0.65 8.74
C LEU A 319 -14.32 0.57 8.35
N ASN A 320 -15.06 1.63 8.63
CA ASN A 320 -16.44 1.88 8.24
C ASN A 320 -16.66 3.39 8.07
N GLU A 321 -17.86 3.81 7.73
CA GLU A 321 -18.16 5.25 7.53
C GLU A 321 -17.89 6.10 8.78
N ASP A 322 -18.13 5.59 9.99
CA ASP A 322 -17.90 6.34 11.23
C ASP A 322 -16.40 6.50 11.50
N THR A 323 -15.62 5.44 11.24
CA THR A 323 -14.15 5.53 11.31
C THR A 323 -13.62 6.55 10.31
N ILE A 324 -14.15 6.59 9.07
CA ILE A 324 -13.80 7.59 8.07
C ILE A 324 -14.11 9.00 8.58
N LYS A 325 -15.29 9.23 9.17
CA LYS A 325 -15.69 10.53 9.74
C LYS A 325 -14.76 10.97 10.88
N ILE A 326 -14.38 10.05 11.77
CA ILE A 326 -13.43 10.34 12.86
C ILE A 326 -12.08 10.76 12.28
N VAL A 327 -11.53 9.99 11.34
CA VAL A 327 -10.24 10.28 10.69
C VAL A 327 -10.29 11.61 9.96
N ASP A 328 -11.31 11.86 9.16
CA ASP A 328 -11.51 13.12 8.43
C ASP A 328 -11.59 14.34 9.38
N SER A 329 -12.56 14.32 10.30
CA SER A 329 -12.92 15.51 11.06
C SER A 329 -12.08 15.73 12.31
N LYS A 330 -11.61 14.65 12.95
CA LYS A 330 -10.91 14.74 14.25
C LYS A 330 -9.41 14.51 14.15
N ILE A 331 -8.92 13.95 13.03
CA ILE A 331 -7.48 13.76 12.81
C ILE A 331 -7.02 14.71 11.71
N ILE A 332 -7.38 14.45 10.45
CA ILE A 332 -6.78 15.14 9.29
C ILE A 332 -7.05 16.64 9.28
N LYS A 333 -8.31 17.06 9.45
CA LYS A 333 -8.69 18.48 9.46
C LYS A 333 -8.19 19.25 10.69
N LYS A 334 -7.53 18.58 11.63
CA LYS A 334 -6.98 19.18 12.86
C LYS A 334 -5.44 19.12 12.92
N LEU A 335 -4.77 18.59 11.89
CA LEU A 335 -3.34 18.69 11.65
C LEU A 335 -3.01 20.01 10.98
#